data_b675fdbb3ba3e3cfca7119b399ad4976
#
_entry.id   b675fdbb3ba3e3cfca7119b399ad4976
#
_cell.length_a   1.000
_cell.length_b   1.000
_cell.length_c   1.000
_cell.angle_alpha   90.00
_cell.angle_beta   90.00
_cell.angle_gamma   90.00
#
_symmetry.space_group_name_H-M   'P 1'
#
loop_
_entity.id
_entity.type
_entity.pdbx_description
1 polymer ?
#
loop_
_entity_poly.entity_id
_entity_poly.type
_entity_poly.pdbx_seq_one_letter_code
_entity_poly.pdbx_strand_id
1 'polypeptide(L)'
;MQKISAPVKVFLWLLLVACMLILAKNILFKGRSGYERADIKKAFTSRGIKKRFAKANLKPFTTIRLFYKSRSLNTEYKMGNLVGNVVGFIPLGLLLPLLFNWKRGWQAVFGVFLISLSFELAQLLFALGVFDVDDLILNTLGGLIGYIIYWICRSIVRHQRKQEVAIN
;
A
#
# COMPACT_ATOMS: atom_id res chain seq x y z
N MET A 1 6.21 -25.27 11.41
CA MET A 1 5.11 -24.64 10.66
C MET A 1 4.51 -25.68 9.72
N GLN A 2 3.21 -25.90 9.79
CA GLN A 2 2.55 -26.72 8.78
C GLN A 2 2.74 -26.08 7.41
N LYS A 3 3.16 -26.88 6.43
CA LYS A 3 3.23 -26.42 5.03
C LYS A 3 1.80 -26.06 4.60
N ILE A 4 1.59 -24.82 4.17
CA ILE A 4 0.32 -24.42 3.55
C ILE A 4 0.11 -25.36 2.35
N SER A 5 -1.07 -25.94 2.24
CA SER A 5 -1.40 -26.84 1.11
C SER A 5 -1.27 -26.09 -0.22
N ALA A 6 -0.91 -26.80 -1.28
CA ALA A 6 -0.69 -26.18 -2.59
C ALA A 6 -1.92 -25.36 -3.07
N PRO A 7 -3.17 -25.85 -2.98
CA PRO A 7 -4.33 -25.05 -3.43
C PRO A 7 -4.52 -23.77 -2.62
N VAL A 8 -4.31 -23.80 -1.31
CA VAL A 8 -4.40 -22.59 -0.47
C VAL A 8 -3.29 -21.61 -0.84
N LYS A 9 -2.07 -22.07 -1.14
CA LYS A 9 -0.99 -21.20 -1.56
C LYS A 9 -1.30 -20.53 -2.92
N VAL A 10 -1.86 -21.26 -3.86
CA VAL A 10 -2.30 -20.70 -5.15
C VAL A 10 -3.38 -19.64 -4.94
N PHE A 11 -4.39 -19.92 -4.11
CA PHE A 11 -5.42 -18.95 -3.78
C PHE A 11 -4.86 -17.67 -3.17
N LEU A 12 -3.92 -17.77 -2.24
CA LEU A 12 -3.28 -16.59 -1.63
C LEU A 12 -2.48 -15.77 -2.65
N TRP A 13 -1.83 -16.42 -3.62
CA TRP A 13 -1.15 -15.72 -4.72
C TRP A 13 -2.13 -14.99 -5.62
N LEU A 14 -3.25 -15.62 -5.99
CA LEU A 14 -4.28 -14.97 -6.78
C LEU A 14 -4.87 -13.77 -6.04
N LEU A 15 -5.10 -13.90 -4.73
CA LEU A 15 -5.57 -12.79 -3.90
C LEU A 15 -4.55 -11.64 -3.84
N LEU A 16 -3.26 -11.94 -3.73
CA LEU A 16 -2.19 -10.92 -3.78
C LEU A 16 -2.19 -10.20 -5.12
N VAL A 17 -2.27 -10.92 -6.23
CA VAL A 17 -2.31 -10.34 -7.58
C VAL A 17 -3.54 -9.45 -7.73
N ALA A 18 -4.73 -9.91 -7.33
CA ALA A 18 -5.95 -9.12 -7.37
C ALA A 18 -5.81 -7.82 -6.54
N CYS A 19 -5.27 -7.93 -5.32
CA CYS A 19 -4.98 -6.78 -4.46
C CYS A 19 -4.03 -5.78 -5.14
N MET A 20 -2.94 -6.25 -5.74
CA MET A 20 -1.98 -5.41 -6.47
C MET A 20 -2.63 -4.71 -7.67
N LEU A 21 -3.49 -5.39 -8.41
CA LEU A 21 -4.20 -4.79 -9.55
C LEU A 21 -5.20 -3.71 -9.10
N ILE A 22 -5.93 -3.95 -8.01
CA ILE A 22 -6.86 -2.97 -7.41
C ILE A 22 -6.09 -1.74 -6.93
N LEU A 23 -4.97 -1.93 -6.23
CA LEU A 23 -4.12 -0.85 -5.76
C LEU A 23 -3.52 -0.07 -6.94
N ALA A 24 -2.98 -0.76 -7.94
CA ALA A 24 -2.44 -0.12 -9.14
C ALA A 24 -3.51 0.73 -9.83
N LYS A 25 -4.73 0.20 -10.01
CA LYS A 25 -5.85 0.97 -10.58
C LYS A 25 -6.15 2.21 -9.73
N ASN A 26 -6.32 2.05 -8.42
CA ASN A 26 -6.74 3.15 -7.55
C ASN A 26 -5.64 4.21 -7.38
N ILE A 27 -4.37 3.81 -7.26
CA ILE A 27 -3.26 4.74 -7.05
C ILE A 27 -2.86 5.40 -8.36
N LEU A 28 -2.56 4.62 -9.41
CA LEU A 28 -2.02 5.16 -10.65
C LEU A 28 -3.04 5.98 -11.45
N PHE A 29 -4.34 5.77 -11.24
CA PHE A 29 -5.39 6.50 -11.96
C PHE A 29 -6.14 7.53 -11.09
N LYS A 30 -5.76 7.71 -9.84
CA LYS A 30 -6.36 8.66 -8.88
C LYS A 30 -6.34 10.12 -9.36
N GLY A 31 -5.32 10.52 -10.14
CA GLY A 31 -5.13 11.89 -10.61
C GLY A 31 -5.71 12.18 -12.01
N ARG A 32 -6.44 11.25 -12.63
CA ARG A 32 -6.78 11.32 -14.05
C ARG A 32 -8.04 12.14 -14.43
N SER A 33 -8.73 12.75 -13.49
CA SER A 33 -9.92 13.58 -13.83
C SER A 33 -9.62 14.92 -14.50
N GLY A 34 -8.42 15.14 -15.03
CA GLY A 34 -8.05 16.38 -15.72
C GLY A 34 -6.76 16.36 -16.53
N TYR A 35 -6.05 15.24 -16.51
CA TYR A 35 -4.90 15.12 -17.41
C TYR A 35 -5.38 14.62 -18.77
N GLU A 36 -5.51 15.55 -19.74
CA GLU A 36 -5.48 15.22 -21.15
C GLU A 36 -4.33 14.24 -21.40
N ARG A 37 -4.48 13.38 -22.42
CA ARG A 37 -3.40 12.53 -22.97
C ARG A 37 -2.25 13.41 -23.51
N ALA A 38 -1.82 14.39 -22.72
CA ALA A 38 -0.78 15.31 -23.06
C ALA A 38 0.52 14.52 -23.20
N ASP A 39 0.85 14.23 -24.44
CA ASP A 39 2.20 13.93 -24.90
C ASP A 39 3.02 13.03 -23.95
N ILE A 40 2.72 11.73 -23.93
CA ILE A 40 3.57 10.73 -23.27
C ILE A 40 5.06 10.98 -23.62
N LYS A 41 5.36 11.39 -24.87
CA LYS A 41 6.71 11.76 -25.29
C LYS A 41 7.29 12.94 -24.50
N LYS A 42 6.50 13.97 -24.18
CA LYS A 42 6.95 15.10 -23.33
C LYS A 42 7.09 14.72 -21.86
N ALA A 43 6.34 13.71 -21.40
CA ALA A 43 6.43 13.23 -20.04
C ALA A 43 7.82 12.63 -19.72
N PHE A 44 8.46 11.97 -20.66
CA PHE A 44 9.77 11.33 -20.47
C PHE A 44 10.97 12.26 -20.74
N THR A 45 10.75 13.54 -21.02
CA THR A 45 11.84 14.49 -21.14
C THR A 45 12.42 14.85 -19.77
N SER A 46 13.73 15.12 -19.70
CA SER A 46 14.41 15.57 -18.47
C SER A 46 13.72 16.81 -17.86
N ARG A 47 13.21 17.72 -18.70
CA ARG A 47 12.45 18.89 -18.28
C ARG A 47 11.10 18.50 -17.64
N GLY A 48 10.40 17.52 -18.21
CA GLY A 48 9.14 17.00 -17.68
C GLY A 48 9.33 16.34 -16.31
N ILE A 49 10.35 15.50 -16.15
CA ILE A 49 10.69 14.84 -14.88
C ILE A 49 11.05 15.88 -13.82
N LYS A 50 11.92 16.85 -14.11
CA LYS A 50 12.29 17.95 -13.18
C LYS A 50 11.06 18.75 -12.73
N LYS A 51 10.12 19.06 -13.64
CA LYS A 51 8.89 19.79 -13.32
C LYS A 51 7.98 19.00 -12.37
N ARG A 52 7.86 17.67 -12.55
CA ARG A 52 7.08 16.82 -11.64
C ARG A 52 7.74 16.65 -10.29
N PHE A 53 9.06 16.48 -10.27
CA PHE A 53 9.83 16.42 -9.03
C PHE A 53 9.70 17.71 -8.20
N ALA A 54 9.68 18.86 -8.86
CA ALA A 54 9.46 20.15 -8.21
C ALA A 54 8.04 20.29 -7.60
N LYS A 55 7.05 19.51 -8.09
CA LYS A 55 5.69 19.45 -7.54
C LYS A 55 5.50 18.36 -6.48
N ALA A 56 6.48 17.46 -6.32
CA ALA A 56 6.41 16.37 -5.36
C ALA A 56 6.30 16.90 -3.93
N ASN A 57 5.42 16.28 -3.14
CA ASN A 57 5.38 16.53 -1.71
C ASN A 57 6.43 15.65 -1.02
N LEU A 58 7.56 16.26 -0.68
CA LEU A 58 8.67 15.60 0.03
C LEU A 58 8.65 15.87 1.54
N LYS A 59 7.73 16.73 2.01
CA LYS A 59 7.65 17.10 3.43
C LYS A 59 6.59 16.24 4.12
N PRO A 60 6.95 15.41 5.11
CA PRO A 60 6.00 14.59 5.86
C PRO A 60 4.89 15.43 6.50
N PHE A 61 3.69 14.86 6.58
CA PHE A 61 2.49 15.42 7.18
C PHE A 61 1.93 16.70 6.52
N THR A 62 2.40 17.05 5.32
CA THR A 62 1.90 18.23 4.59
C THR A 62 0.49 18.00 4.07
N THR A 63 0.27 16.92 3.33
CA THR A 63 -1.03 16.56 2.75
C THR A 63 -2.02 16.19 3.86
N ILE A 64 -1.59 15.44 4.87
CA ILE A 64 -2.41 15.08 6.03
C ILE A 64 -2.90 16.35 6.75
N ARG A 65 -1.99 17.29 7.03
CA ARG A 65 -2.32 18.57 7.68
C ARG A 65 -3.22 19.45 6.82
N LEU A 66 -2.97 19.49 5.51
CA LEU A 66 -3.80 20.22 4.55
C LEU A 66 -5.23 19.69 4.60
N PHE A 67 -5.42 18.37 4.55
CA PHE A 67 -6.73 17.74 4.62
C PHE A 67 -7.42 17.99 5.95
N TYR A 68 -6.70 18.00 7.05
CA TYR A 68 -7.26 18.31 8.36
C TYR A 68 -7.73 19.77 8.48
N LYS A 69 -6.93 20.73 7.98
CA LYS A 69 -7.21 22.18 8.12
C LYS A 69 -8.16 22.73 7.05
N SER A 70 -8.22 22.14 5.87
CA SER A 70 -9.01 22.68 4.75
C SER A 70 -10.50 22.50 5.02
N ARG A 71 -11.24 23.60 5.06
CA ARG A 71 -12.72 23.61 5.11
C ARG A 71 -13.37 23.56 3.73
N SER A 72 -12.61 23.88 2.67
CA SER A 72 -13.12 24.00 1.31
C SER A 72 -13.12 22.69 0.52
N LEU A 73 -12.30 21.70 0.90
CA LEU A 73 -12.27 20.40 0.24
C LEU A 73 -13.41 19.51 0.74
N ASN A 74 -14.05 18.78 -0.17
CA ASN A 74 -15.08 17.81 0.19
C ASN A 74 -14.53 16.79 1.20
N THR A 75 -15.26 16.60 2.30
CA THR A 75 -14.89 15.66 3.37
C THR A 75 -14.77 14.23 2.86
N GLU A 76 -15.63 13.79 1.95
CA GLU A 76 -15.59 12.46 1.33
C GLU A 76 -14.29 12.25 0.55
N TYR A 77 -13.84 13.24 -0.22
CA TYR A 77 -12.58 13.17 -0.96
C TYR A 77 -11.37 13.05 -0.02
N LYS A 78 -11.34 13.83 1.07
CA LYS A 78 -10.26 13.78 2.08
C LYS A 78 -10.21 12.43 2.76
N MET A 79 -11.36 11.99 3.29
CA MET A 79 -11.48 10.71 3.98
C MET A 79 -11.18 9.54 3.05
N GLY A 80 -11.72 9.58 1.82
CA GLY A 80 -11.45 8.56 0.81
C GLY A 80 -9.96 8.44 0.49
N ASN A 81 -9.22 9.55 0.46
CA ASN A 81 -7.78 9.54 0.23
C ASN A 81 -7.00 8.97 1.43
N LEU A 82 -7.22 9.52 2.64
CA LEU A 82 -6.49 9.10 3.84
C LEU A 82 -6.83 7.66 4.23
N VAL A 83 -8.11 7.34 4.33
CA VAL A 83 -8.59 6.01 4.72
C VAL A 83 -8.29 5.00 3.60
N GLY A 84 -8.47 5.36 2.34
CA GLY A 84 -8.21 4.50 1.19
C GLY A 84 -6.75 4.04 1.11
N ASN A 85 -5.80 4.94 1.40
CA ASN A 85 -4.38 4.58 1.44
C ASN A 85 -4.10 3.60 2.58
N VAL A 86 -4.60 3.84 3.79
CA VAL A 86 -4.39 2.92 4.92
C VAL A 86 -5.08 1.58 4.65
N VAL A 87 -6.40 1.59 4.40
CA VAL A 87 -7.22 0.36 4.26
C VAL A 87 -6.78 -0.48 3.06
N GLY A 88 -6.43 0.16 1.95
CA GLY A 88 -5.99 -0.53 0.73
C GLY A 88 -4.71 -1.37 0.93
N PHE A 89 -3.84 -0.98 1.85
CA PHE A 89 -2.58 -1.68 2.11
C PHE A 89 -2.63 -2.69 3.26
N ILE A 90 -3.73 -2.75 4.03
CA ILE A 90 -3.93 -3.78 5.08
C ILE A 90 -3.79 -5.20 4.52
N PRO A 91 -4.43 -5.57 3.38
CA PRO A 91 -4.29 -6.91 2.82
C PRO A 91 -2.85 -7.30 2.49
N LEU A 92 -2.01 -6.35 2.03
CA LEU A 92 -0.60 -6.64 1.75
C LEU A 92 0.17 -6.99 3.02
N GLY A 93 -0.04 -6.24 4.10
CA GLY A 93 0.59 -6.51 5.39
C GLY A 93 0.23 -7.88 5.97
N LEU A 94 -0.94 -8.41 5.64
CA LEU A 94 -1.41 -9.74 6.03
C LEU A 94 -0.88 -10.83 5.08
N LEU A 95 -0.95 -10.63 3.76
CA LEU A 95 -0.65 -11.65 2.75
C LEU A 95 0.86 -11.90 2.60
N LEU A 96 1.68 -10.85 2.65
CA LEU A 96 3.12 -10.99 2.44
C LEU A 96 3.78 -11.93 3.46
N PRO A 97 3.57 -11.80 4.78
CA PRO A 97 4.17 -12.74 5.75
C PRO A 97 3.63 -14.16 5.63
N LEU A 98 2.39 -14.34 5.14
CA LEU A 98 1.81 -15.67 4.87
C LEU A 98 2.50 -16.34 3.69
N LEU A 99 2.69 -15.63 2.57
CA LEU A 99 3.25 -16.17 1.34
C LEU A 99 4.75 -16.40 1.41
N PHE A 100 5.48 -15.41 1.95
CA PHE A 100 6.95 -15.45 2.02
C PHE A 100 7.49 -16.04 3.32
N ASN A 101 6.59 -16.47 4.22
CA ASN A 101 6.96 -17.05 5.51
C ASN A 101 7.89 -16.14 6.34
N TRP A 102 7.66 -14.84 6.27
CA TRP A 102 8.45 -13.88 7.01
C TRP A 102 8.23 -14.03 8.52
N LYS A 103 9.34 -14.08 9.24
CA LYS A 103 9.32 -14.33 10.70
C LYS A 103 9.31 -13.04 11.51
N ARG A 104 9.84 -11.97 10.94
CA ARG A 104 10.02 -10.67 11.62
C ARG A 104 9.07 -9.64 11.02
N GLY A 105 8.39 -8.87 11.87
CA GLY A 105 7.40 -7.88 11.44
C GLY A 105 7.96 -6.79 10.55
N TRP A 106 9.19 -6.37 10.79
CA TRP A 106 9.84 -5.35 9.96
C TRP A 106 9.95 -5.76 8.49
N GLN A 107 10.06 -7.07 8.17
CA GLN A 107 10.12 -7.57 6.80
C GLN A 107 8.81 -7.29 6.04
N ALA A 108 7.67 -7.50 6.71
CA ALA A 108 6.35 -7.23 6.13
C ALA A 108 6.15 -5.73 5.92
N VAL A 109 6.44 -4.91 6.93
CA VAL A 109 6.31 -3.45 6.87
C VAL A 109 7.23 -2.86 5.79
N PHE A 110 8.48 -3.31 5.74
CA PHE A 110 9.44 -2.87 4.72
C PHE A 110 9.04 -3.32 3.31
N GLY A 111 8.50 -4.54 3.16
CA GLY A 111 7.96 -5.01 1.89
C GLY A 111 6.81 -4.15 1.39
N VAL A 112 5.87 -3.79 2.28
CA VAL A 112 4.77 -2.87 1.95
C VAL A 112 5.31 -1.48 1.60
N PHE A 113 6.27 -0.95 2.35
CA PHE A 113 6.93 0.31 2.04
C PHE A 113 7.55 0.31 0.63
N LEU A 114 8.27 -0.76 0.25
CA LEU A 114 8.87 -0.86 -1.08
C LEU A 114 7.80 -0.93 -2.19
N ILE A 115 6.70 -1.63 -1.97
CA ILE A 115 5.57 -1.66 -2.90
C ILE A 115 4.96 -0.27 -3.05
N SER A 116 4.70 0.42 -1.94
CA SER A 116 4.18 1.79 -1.95
C SER A 116 5.13 2.74 -2.67
N LEU A 117 6.43 2.69 -2.37
CA LEU A 117 7.44 3.49 -3.03
C LEU A 117 7.48 3.24 -4.55
N SER A 118 7.30 1.99 -4.97
CA SER A 118 7.26 1.67 -6.40
C SER A 118 6.05 2.30 -7.11
N PHE A 119 4.89 2.38 -6.46
CA PHE A 119 3.73 3.11 -7.00
C PHE A 119 3.97 4.62 -7.08
N GLU A 120 4.54 5.22 -6.05
CA GLU A 120 4.87 6.65 -6.03
C GLU A 120 5.90 7.02 -7.11
N LEU A 121 6.93 6.18 -7.27
CA LEU A 121 7.91 6.34 -8.35
C LEU A 121 7.27 6.16 -9.73
N ALA A 122 6.35 5.21 -9.88
CA ALA A 122 5.61 5.03 -11.12
C ALA A 122 4.76 6.27 -11.44
N GLN A 123 4.08 6.87 -10.46
CA GLN A 123 3.33 8.12 -10.65
C GLN A 123 4.26 9.24 -11.12
N LEU A 124 5.42 9.39 -10.50
CA LEU A 124 6.40 10.41 -10.86
C LEU A 124 6.95 10.21 -12.28
N LEU A 125 7.35 8.97 -12.61
CA LEU A 125 8.00 8.65 -13.89
C LEU A 125 7.03 8.68 -15.06
N PHE A 126 5.85 8.09 -14.90
CA PHE A 126 4.85 7.93 -15.97
C PHE A 126 3.84 9.08 -16.05
N ALA A 127 4.04 10.16 -15.27
CA ALA A 127 3.12 11.31 -15.22
C ALA A 127 1.67 10.92 -14.88
N LEU A 128 1.50 9.95 -13.98
CA LEU A 128 0.19 9.42 -13.58
C LEU A 128 -0.37 10.14 -12.34
N GLY A 129 0.48 10.84 -11.59
CA GLY A 129 0.13 11.55 -10.37
C GLY A 129 1.27 12.43 -9.88
N VAL A 130 1.21 12.80 -8.61
CA VAL A 130 2.22 13.58 -7.90
C VAL A 130 2.79 12.71 -6.79
N PHE A 131 4.10 12.55 -6.73
CA PHE A 131 4.78 11.83 -5.66
C PHE A 131 4.48 12.47 -4.30
N ASP A 132 3.99 11.69 -3.34
CA ASP A 132 3.62 12.18 -2.01
C ASP A 132 4.17 11.26 -0.90
N VAL A 133 5.05 11.82 -0.05
CA VAL A 133 5.59 11.10 1.10
C VAL A 133 4.51 10.74 2.12
N ASP A 134 3.43 11.51 2.22
CA ASP A 134 2.33 11.18 3.14
C ASP A 134 1.58 9.92 2.70
N ASP A 135 1.46 9.68 1.39
CA ASP A 135 0.90 8.44 0.86
C ASP A 135 1.81 7.23 1.23
N LEU A 136 3.14 7.38 1.17
CA LEU A 136 4.07 6.33 1.66
C LEU A 136 3.85 6.02 3.15
N ILE A 137 3.67 7.06 3.98
CA ILE A 137 3.44 6.89 5.42
C ILE A 137 2.12 6.15 5.67
N LEU A 138 1.04 6.59 5.04
CA LEU A 138 -0.30 6.00 5.20
C LEU A 138 -0.36 4.55 4.71
N ASN A 139 0.22 4.28 3.56
CA ASN A 139 0.29 2.95 2.96
C ASN A 139 1.10 1.99 3.85
N THR A 140 2.23 2.45 4.37
CA THR A 140 3.08 1.69 5.29
C THR A 140 2.36 1.42 6.62
N LEU A 141 1.61 2.41 7.13
CA LEU A 141 0.76 2.23 8.32
C LEU A 141 -0.31 1.17 8.09
N GLY A 142 -0.96 1.16 6.91
CA GLY A 142 -1.88 0.10 6.51
C GLY A 142 -1.23 -1.28 6.53
N GLY A 143 -0.02 -1.38 5.98
CA GLY A 143 0.78 -2.61 6.03
C GLY A 143 1.12 -3.06 7.45
N LEU A 144 1.44 -2.14 8.34
CA LEU A 144 1.68 -2.43 9.76
C LEU A 144 0.42 -3.00 10.43
N ILE A 145 -0.74 -2.37 10.21
CA ILE A 145 -2.04 -2.86 10.73
C ILE A 145 -2.30 -4.29 10.20
N GLY A 146 -2.11 -4.53 8.92
CA GLY A 146 -2.27 -5.86 8.31
C GLY A 146 -1.33 -6.90 8.93
N TYR A 147 -0.08 -6.54 9.19
CA TYR A 147 0.86 -7.41 9.89
C TYR A 147 0.44 -7.70 11.34
N ILE A 148 -0.08 -6.72 12.07
CA ILE A 148 -0.59 -6.91 13.44
C ILE A 148 -1.75 -7.92 13.44
N ILE A 149 -2.68 -7.80 12.50
CA ILE A 149 -3.78 -8.76 12.32
C ILE A 149 -3.22 -10.17 12.05
N TYR A 150 -2.27 -10.31 11.12
CA TYR A 150 -1.59 -11.58 10.86
C TYR A 150 -0.96 -12.16 12.12
N TRP A 151 -0.25 -11.36 12.90
CA TRP A 151 0.43 -11.79 14.10
C TRP A 151 -0.56 -12.29 15.17
N ILE A 152 -1.66 -11.57 15.38
CA ILE A 152 -2.74 -11.96 16.31
C ILE A 152 -3.34 -13.31 15.89
N CYS A 153 -3.79 -13.43 14.63
CA CYS A 153 -4.37 -14.68 14.11
C CYS A 153 -3.40 -15.86 14.26
N ARG A 154 -2.14 -15.65 13.93
CA ARG A 154 -1.11 -16.67 14.07
C ARG A 154 -0.85 -17.07 15.53
N SER A 155 -0.90 -16.13 16.46
CA SER A 155 -0.74 -16.37 17.89
C SER A 155 -1.87 -17.23 18.45
N ILE A 156 -3.12 -16.93 18.08
CA ILE A 156 -4.32 -17.70 18.47
C ILE A 156 -4.20 -19.15 17.99
N VAL A 157 -3.93 -19.36 16.70
CA VAL A 157 -3.79 -20.71 16.12
C VAL A 157 -2.66 -21.51 16.81
N ARG A 158 -1.57 -20.85 17.15
CA ARG A 158 -0.47 -21.51 17.89
C ARG A 158 -0.86 -21.90 19.30
N HIS A 159 -1.64 -21.08 19.98
CA HIS A 159 -2.09 -21.36 21.35
C HIS A 159 -3.03 -22.56 21.37
N GLN A 160 -4.03 -22.59 20.49
CA GLN A 160 -4.96 -23.71 20.36
C GLN A 160 -4.25 -25.03 20.12
N ARG A 161 -3.29 -25.08 19.20
CA ARG A 161 -2.52 -26.31 18.93
C ARG A 161 -1.69 -26.80 20.11
N LYS A 162 -1.15 -25.88 20.92
CA LYS A 162 -0.43 -26.28 22.13
C LYS A 162 -1.36 -26.95 23.15
N GLN A 163 -2.59 -26.48 23.27
CA GLN A 163 -3.60 -27.08 24.15
C GLN A 163 -4.02 -28.47 23.67
N GLU A 164 -4.26 -28.64 22.37
CA GLU A 164 -4.60 -29.94 21.78
C GLU A 164 -3.51 -31.02 22.03
N VAL A 165 -2.23 -30.63 21.90
CA VAL A 165 -1.09 -31.53 22.12
C VAL A 165 -0.89 -31.83 23.61
N ALA A 166 -1.34 -30.96 24.53
CA ALA A 166 -1.21 -31.18 25.98
C ALA A 166 -2.32 -32.07 26.55
N ILE A 167 -3.42 -32.26 25.80
CA ILE A 167 -4.59 -33.08 26.23
C ILE A 167 -4.48 -34.53 25.69
N ASN A 168 -3.73 -34.75 24.60
CA ASN A 168 -3.48 -36.06 23.98
C ASN A 168 -2.12 -36.62 24.41
#